data_30f8ce20db68653d9519b907acdf491f
#
_entry.id   30f8ce20db68653d9519b907acdf491f
#
_cell.length_a   1.000
_cell.length_b   1.000
_cell.length_c   1.000
_cell.angle_alpha   90.00
_cell.angle_beta   90.00
_cell.angle_gamma   90.00
#
_symmetry.space_group_name_H-M   'P 1'
#
loop_
_entity.id
_entity.type
_entity.pdbx_description
1 polymer ?
#
loop_
_entity_poly.entity_id
_entity_poly.type
_entity_poly.pdbx_seq_one_letter_code
_entity_poly.pdbx_strand_id
1 'polypeptide(L)'
;MTPAPDIPRRREDVEAAEARLSPYAARSTAARRRDPEYAPDPYRSEFARDRDRVLHARHFRLLMHKTQVMPGPPHARYTTRLTHTLEVMQVARSIARSLRLNEDLTEAIALGHDLGHSPFGHAGEDTLRELMRGAGGFEHNEHSLRVVDELEGLDLTRETRQGILCHTAYDAADYPKGRELPAAFLELGYSAKGRPFTKPRSLEAQVVDLADEIAYLAHDTDDMRRAGLFDVGRAPIPARLDLFLRSPKRETLGTLIRGVIEHAAGQLRAAAAAGIDHPVIDYPENLGALVTEFKGFSRERFYHHPQIAAQCRRAEDILHSIYRHWEAYPPVEVRERGYAGSDEHTRRRLLLDHLVALTDPEAAHLYRQLNLF
;
A
#
# COMPACT_ATOMS: atom_id res chain seq x y z
N MET A 1 -31.64 -29.96 20.35
CA MET A 1 -30.28 -29.72 20.91
C MET A 1 -29.38 -29.39 19.75
N THR A 2 -28.82 -28.18 19.72
CA THR A 2 -27.75 -27.84 18.77
C THR A 2 -26.53 -28.70 19.14
N PRO A 3 -25.91 -29.43 18.19
CA PRO A 3 -24.70 -30.19 18.52
C PRO A 3 -23.63 -29.25 19.08
N ALA A 4 -22.86 -29.73 20.05
CA ALA A 4 -21.76 -28.98 20.61
C ALA A 4 -20.81 -28.61 19.45
N PRO A 5 -20.26 -27.36 19.43
CA PRO A 5 -19.32 -26.98 18.38
C PRO A 5 -18.10 -27.91 18.43
N ASP A 6 -17.67 -28.39 17.24
CA ASP A 6 -16.43 -29.14 17.14
C ASP A 6 -15.25 -28.21 17.48
N ILE A 7 -14.50 -28.55 18.49
CA ILE A 7 -13.36 -27.76 18.98
C ILE A 7 -12.13 -28.67 19.01
N PRO A 8 -11.03 -28.26 18.33
CA PRO A 8 -10.77 -26.98 17.64
C PRO A 8 -11.43 -26.88 16.27
N ARG A 9 -11.84 -25.67 15.89
CA ARG A 9 -12.28 -25.34 14.52
C ARG A 9 -11.12 -25.64 13.56
N ARG A 10 -11.38 -26.47 12.57
CA ARG A 10 -10.40 -26.86 11.57
C ARG A 10 -10.45 -25.95 10.32
N ARG A 11 -9.44 -26.10 9.46
CA ARG A 11 -9.39 -25.38 8.18
C ARG A 11 -10.65 -25.61 7.33
N GLU A 12 -11.09 -26.85 7.25
CA GLU A 12 -12.28 -27.24 6.47
C GLU A 12 -13.55 -26.51 6.97
N ASP A 13 -13.65 -26.25 8.28
CA ASP A 13 -14.76 -25.49 8.86
C ASP A 13 -14.69 -24.00 8.50
N VAL A 14 -13.46 -23.45 8.40
CA VAL A 14 -13.24 -22.07 7.94
C VAL A 14 -13.64 -21.94 6.48
N GLU A 15 -13.17 -22.86 5.64
CA GLU A 15 -13.45 -22.91 4.22
C GLU A 15 -14.96 -23.16 3.93
N ALA A 16 -15.60 -24.04 4.68
CA ALA A 16 -17.05 -24.27 4.58
C ALA A 16 -17.87 -23.02 4.94
N ALA A 17 -17.39 -22.20 5.92
CA ALA A 17 -18.05 -20.95 6.27
C ALA A 17 -17.99 -19.90 5.14
N GLU A 18 -17.02 -20.00 4.23
CA GLU A 18 -16.91 -19.12 3.06
C GLU A 18 -18.10 -19.27 2.10
N ALA A 19 -18.88 -20.37 2.15
CA ALA A 19 -20.13 -20.52 1.37
C ALA A 19 -21.15 -19.40 1.65
N ARG A 20 -21.02 -18.69 2.80
CA ARG A 20 -21.90 -17.57 3.17
C ARG A 20 -21.42 -16.22 2.66
N LEU A 21 -20.23 -16.17 2.07
CA LEU A 21 -19.69 -14.95 1.48
C LEU A 21 -20.43 -14.58 0.19
N SER A 22 -20.26 -13.36 -0.27
CA SER A 22 -20.74 -12.90 -1.58
C SER A 22 -20.30 -13.85 -2.69
N PRO A 23 -21.10 -14.09 -3.74
CA PRO A 23 -20.65 -14.87 -4.91
C PRO A 23 -19.40 -14.30 -5.57
N TYR A 24 -19.13 -13.01 -5.39
CA TYR A 24 -17.95 -12.30 -5.92
C TYR A 24 -16.72 -12.33 -5.02
N ALA A 25 -16.85 -12.84 -3.78
CA ALA A 25 -15.75 -12.90 -2.85
C ALA A 25 -14.74 -13.98 -3.26
N ALA A 26 -13.46 -13.71 -3.03
CA ALA A 26 -12.41 -14.71 -3.18
C ALA A 26 -12.62 -15.89 -2.22
N ARG A 27 -12.28 -17.10 -2.67
CA ARG A 27 -12.35 -18.33 -1.87
C ARG A 27 -10.96 -18.85 -1.58
N SER A 28 -10.67 -19.14 -0.33
CA SER A 28 -9.38 -19.69 0.07
C SER A 28 -9.11 -21.07 -0.53
N THR A 29 -10.17 -21.85 -0.81
CA THR A 29 -10.07 -23.13 -1.52
C THR A 29 -9.60 -22.99 -2.97
N ALA A 30 -9.77 -21.82 -3.59
CA ALA A 30 -9.32 -21.53 -4.95
C ALA A 30 -7.99 -20.79 -4.99
N ALA A 31 -7.40 -20.47 -3.83
CA ALA A 31 -6.15 -19.75 -3.71
C ALA A 31 -4.99 -20.54 -4.34
N ARG A 32 -4.07 -19.83 -5.00
CA ARG A 32 -2.95 -20.42 -5.73
C ARG A 32 -1.62 -19.95 -5.16
N ARG A 33 -0.77 -20.89 -4.75
CA ARG A 33 0.61 -20.63 -4.31
C ARG A 33 1.61 -20.94 -5.43
N ARG A 34 2.83 -20.43 -5.28
CA ARG A 34 3.93 -20.73 -6.21
C ARG A 34 4.60 -22.05 -5.90
N ASP A 35 4.69 -22.39 -4.61
CA ASP A 35 5.28 -23.66 -4.18
C ASP A 35 4.28 -24.82 -4.38
N PRO A 36 4.54 -25.75 -5.30
CA PRO A 36 3.66 -26.90 -5.51
C PRO A 36 3.73 -27.96 -4.39
N GLU A 37 4.79 -27.96 -3.59
CA GLU A 37 4.98 -28.89 -2.47
C GLU A 37 4.46 -28.35 -1.14
N TYR A 38 3.79 -27.20 -1.19
CA TYR A 38 3.24 -26.53 -0.03
C TYR A 38 2.27 -27.43 0.75
N ALA A 39 2.55 -27.63 2.05
CA ALA A 39 1.67 -28.35 2.97
C ALA A 39 0.62 -27.41 3.56
N PRO A 40 -0.69 -27.68 3.40
CA PRO A 40 -1.75 -26.90 4.00
C PRO A 40 -1.68 -26.88 5.53
N ASP A 41 -2.05 -25.76 6.13
CA ASP A 41 -2.19 -25.66 7.58
C ASP A 41 -3.50 -26.32 8.04
N PRO A 42 -3.53 -27.09 9.14
CA PRO A 42 -4.74 -27.80 9.57
C PRO A 42 -5.82 -26.91 10.17
N TYR A 43 -5.52 -25.63 10.46
CA TYR A 43 -6.43 -24.73 11.19
C TYR A 43 -6.67 -23.41 10.46
N ARG A 44 -5.73 -22.92 9.63
CA ARG A 44 -5.78 -21.63 8.98
C ARG A 44 -6.05 -21.77 7.50
N SER A 45 -6.92 -20.91 6.96
CA SER A 45 -7.09 -20.75 5.51
C SER A 45 -5.80 -20.21 4.85
N GLU A 46 -5.72 -20.33 3.53
CA GLU A 46 -4.56 -19.83 2.77
C GLU A 46 -4.37 -18.31 2.97
N PHE A 47 -5.45 -17.54 2.96
CA PHE A 47 -5.39 -16.09 3.15
C PHE A 47 -5.04 -15.69 4.58
N ALA A 48 -5.53 -16.43 5.59
CA ALA A 48 -5.12 -16.21 6.98
C ALA A 48 -3.61 -16.44 7.17
N ARG A 49 -3.04 -17.43 6.49
CA ARG A 49 -1.58 -17.66 6.51
C ARG A 49 -0.80 -16.55 5.80
N ASP A 50 -1.33 -16.02 4.71
CA ASP A 50 -0.70 -14.89 4.02
C ASP A 50 -0.64 -13.66 4.94
N ARG A 51 -1.76 -13.32 5.59
CA ARG A 51 -1.82 -12.25 6.58
C ARG A 51 -0.76 -12.44 7.68
N ASP A 52 -0.69 -13.63 8.25
CA ASP A 52 0.26 -13.93 9.33
C ASP A 52 1.72 -13.81 8.85
N ARG A 53 2.04 -14.27 7.63
CA ARG A 53 3.37 -14.12 7.03
C ARG A 53 3.75 -12.66 6.83
N VAL A 54 2.84 -11.85 6.32
CA VAL A 54 3.07 -10.41 6.17
C VAL A 54 3.34 -9.73 7.51
N LEU A 55 2.54 -10.02 8.55
CA LEU A 55 2.72 -9.48 9.90
C LEU A 55 4.09 -9.81 10.51
N HIS A 56 4.63 -10.99 10.20
CA HIS A 56 5.94 -11.42 10.70
C HIS A 56 7.11 -10.98 9.82
N ALA A 57 6.86 -10.38 8.66
CA ALA A 57 7.90 -9.87 7.77
C ALA A 57 8.75 -8.78 8.44
N ARG A 58 10.05 -8.76 8.09
CA ARG A 58 10.95 -7.71 8.58
C ARG A 58 10.50 -6.34 8.08
N HIS A 59 10.14 -6.23 6.79
CA HIS A 59 9.72 -4.98 6.17
C HIS A 59 8.45 -4.42 6.81
N PHE A 60 7.55 -5.26 7.31
CA PHE A 60 6.38 -4.79 8.06
C PHE A 60 6.78 -4.02 9.33
N ARG A 61 7.79 -4.51 10.07
CA ARG A 61 8.29 -3.81 11.26
C ARG A 61 8.98 -2.48 10.92
N LEU A 62 9.64 -2.39 9.76
CA LEU A 62 10.30 -1.15 9.32
C LEU A 62 9.30 0.00 9.10
N LEU A 63 8.03 -0.31 8.76
CA LEU A 63 6.98 0.70 8.57
C LEU A 63 6.74 1.57 9.82
N MET A 64 7.07 1.06 11.01
CA MET A 64 6.98 1.82 12.27
C MET A 64 7.86 3.09 12.28
N HIS A 65 8.95 3.06 11.54
CA HIS A 65 9.96 4.13 11.51
C HIS A 65 10.09 4.79 10.12
N LYS A 66 9.07 4.62 9.28
CA LYS A 66 8.95 5.32 8.00
C LYS A 66 7.81 6.33 8.08
N THR A 67 8.09 7.54 7.64
CA THR A 67 7.11 8.61 7.57
C THR A 67 6.03 8.32 6.53
N GLN A 68 4.78 8.62 6.87
CA GLN A 68 3.69 8.56 5.88
C GLN A 68 3.73 9.79 4.98
N VAL A 69 3.71 11.00 5.54
CA VAL A 69 3.54 12.24 4.78
C VAL A 69 4.65 13.26 5.05
N MET A 70 4.98 13.52 6.31
CA MET A 70 5.88 14.60 6.71
C MET A 70 7.28 14.09 7.02
N PRO A 71 8.26 14.21 6.10
CA PRO A 71 9.65 13.93 6.43
C PRO A 71 10.12 14.89 7.54
N GLY A 72 10.53 14.37 8.69
CA GLY A 72 10.97 15.20 9.81
C GLY A 72 11.48 14.36 10.97
N PRO A 73 11.94 14.97 12.06
CA PRO A 73 12.32 14.21 13.23
C PRO A 73 11.12 13.40 13.73
N PRO A 74 11.34 12.14 14.12
CA PRO A 74 10.26 11.25 14.54
C PRO A 74 9.58 11.85 15.78
N HIS A 75 8.38 12.35 15.59
CA HIS A 75 7.50 12.78 16.67
C HIS A 75 6.38 11.76 16.78
N ALA A 76 6.11 11.26 17.99
CA ALA A 76 4.99 10.37 18.30
C ALA A 76 3.59 10.95 17.94
N ARG A 77 3.56 12.13 17.33
CA ARG A 77 2.35 12.87 16.96
C ARG A 77 1.95 12.72 15.50
N TYR A 78 2.85 12.28 14.62
CA TYR A 78 2.58 12.13 13.20
C TYR A 78 2.34 10.67 12.81
N THR A 79 1.60 10.49 11.75
CA THR A 79 1.26 9.18 11.22
C THR A 79 2.51 8.52 10.62
N THR A 80 2.82 7.31 11.10
CA THR A 80 3.82 6.44 10.48
C THR A 80 3.15 5.52 9.46
N ARG A 81 3.94 4.92 8.56
CA ARG A 81 3.39 3.95 7.62
C ARG A 81 2.75 2.75 8.30
N LEU A 82 3.27 2.31 9.46
CA LEU A 82 2.63 1.24 10.21
C LEU A 82 1.25 1.64 10.73
N THR A 83 1.12 2.85 11.30
CA THR A 83 -0.20 3.31 11.80
C THR A 83 -1.19 3.54 10.67
N HIS A 84 -0.74 4.05 9.53
CA HIS A 84 -1.52 4.14 8.30
C HIS A 84 -1.99 2.75 7.82
N THR A 85 -1.06 1.80 7.67
CA THR A 85 -1.38 0.43 7.24
C THR A 85 -2.43 -0.24 8.13
N LEU A 86 -2.37 -0.02 9.45
CA LEU A 86 -3.37 -0.52 10.39
C LEU A 86 -4.74 0.18 10.23
N GLU A 87 -4.75 1.47 9.93
CA GLU A 87 -5.99 2.21 9.62
C GLU A 87 -6.60 1.71 8.30
N VAL A 88 -5.80 1.54 7.25
CA VAL A 88 -6.23 0.94 5.97
C VAL A 88 -6.85 -0.43 6.20
N MET A 89 -6.16 -1.30 6.93
CA MET A 89 -6.65 -2.64 7.25
C MET A 89 -7.99 -2.58 8.00
N GLN A 90 -8.14 -1.69 8.98
CA GLN A 90 -9.38 -1.55 9.74
C GLN A 90 -10.54 -1.08 8.85
N VAL A 91 -10.30 -0.08 7.98
CA VAL A 91 -11.30 0.45 7.05
C VAL A 91 -11.69 -0.61 6.03
N ALA A 92 -10.71 -1.22 5.37
CA ALA A 92 -10.91 -2.26 4.37
C ALA A 92 -11.71 -3.44 4.92
N ARG A 93 -11.33 -3.93 6.10
CA ARG A 93 -12.04 -5.01 6.77
C ARG A 93 -13.49 -4.65 7.09
N SER A 94 -13.77 -3.41 7.52
CA SER A 94 -15.14 -2.96 7.81
C SER A 94 -16.01 -2.98 6.55
N ILE A 95 -15.47 -2.55 5.41
CA ILE A 95 -16.15 -2.58 4.11
C ILE A 95 -16.33 -4.04 3.66
N ALA A 96 -15.25 -4.82 3.66
CA ALA A 96 -15.27 -6.22 3.22
C ALA A 96 -16.29 -7.06 3.99
N ARG A 97 -16.32 -6.94 5.33
CA ARG A 97 -17.29 -7.61 6.18
C ARG A 97 -18.72 -7.25 5.81
N SER A 98 -19.01 -5.97 5.59
CA SER A 98 -20.34 -5.48 5.23
C SER A 98 -20.80 -5.98 3.86
N LEU A 99 -19.87 -6.12 2.91
CA LEU A 99 -20.11 -6.66 1.57
C LEU A 99 -20.01 -8.18 1.49
N ARG A 100 -19.77 -8.86 2.63
CA ARG A 100 -19.53 -10.32 2.71
C ARG A 100 -18.39 -10.80 1.82
N LEU A 101 -17.30 -10.05 1.76
CA LEU A 101 -16.05 -10.42 1.10
C LEU A 101 -15.15 -11.22 2.05
N ASN A 102 -14.03 -11.72 1.53
CA ASN A 102 -13.08 -12.47 2.34
C ASN A 102 -12.22 -11.53 3.19
N GLU A 103 -12.50 -11.49 4.51
CA GLU A 103 -11.79 -10.60 5.44
C GLU A 103 -10.30 -10.95 5.55
N ASP A 104 -9.92 -12.24 5.56
CA ASP A 104 -8.52 -12.65 5.68
C ASP A 104 -7.69 -12.19 4.47
N LEU A 105 -8.22 -12.30 3.24
CA LEU A 105 -7.57 -11.79 2.04
C LEU A 105 -7.46 -10.26 2.07
N THR A 106 -8.53 -9.59 2.48
CA THR A 106 -8.56 -8.12 2.60
C THR A 106 -7.49 -7.64 3.59
N GLU A 107 -7.37 -8.30 4.75
CA GLU A 107 -6.34 -7.99 5.76
C GLU A 107 -4.93 -8.26 5.21
N ALA A 108 -4.71 -9.40 4.54
CA ALA A 108 -3.41 -9.75 3.97
C ALA A 108 -2.92 -8.72 2.95
N ILE A 109 -3.81 -8.27 2.05
CA ILE A 109 -3.49 -7.24 1.06
C ILE A 109 -3.22 -5.90 1.75
N ALA A 110 -4.11 -5.47 2.66
CA ALA A 110 -3.98 -4.20 3.36
C ALA A 110 -2.70 -4.11 4.20
N LEU A 111 -2.28 -5.20 4.85
CA LEU A 111 -1.03 -5.23 5.61
C LEU A 111 0.21 -5.24 4.71
N GLY A 112 0.08 -5.79 3.51
CA GLY A 112 1.19 -5.96 2.56
C GLY A 112 1.41 -4.81 1.58
N HIS A 113 0.44 -3.91 1.42
CA HIS A 113 0.44 -2.94 0.33
C HIS A 113 1.65 -1.99 0.33
N ASP A 114 2.10 -1.54 1.50
CA ASP A 114 3.15 -0.53 1.70
C ASP A 114 4.54 -1.09 2.06
N LEU A 115 4.74 -2.42 2.04
CA LEU A 115 5.99 -3.06 2.46
C LEU A 115 7.23 -2.55 1.71
N GLY A 116 7.06 -2.19 0.45
CA GLY A 116 8.11 -1.72 -0.45
C GLY A 116 8.32 -0.22 -0.44
N HIS A 117 7.71 0.52 0.47
CA HIS A 117 7.83 1.97 0.45
C HIS A 117 9.20 2.47 0.93
N SER A 118 9.67 3.56 0.31
CA SER A 118 10.93 4.22 0.61
C SER A 118 10.93 4.90 2.00
N PRO A 119 12.11 5.19 2.58
CA PRO A 119 12.22 6.20 3.64
C PRO A 119 11.71 7.56 3.13
N PHE A 120 11.27 8.41 4.05
CA PHE A 120 10.81 9.79 3.80
C PHE A 120 9.59 9.92 2.89
N GLY A 121 8.74 8.91 2.81
CA GLY A 121 7.47 8.96 2.11
C GLY A 121 7.58 9.29 0.62
N HIS A 122 6.72 10.18 0.12
CA HIS A 122 6.69 10.54 -1.30
C HIS A 122 7.99 11.19 -1.81
N ALA A 123 8.66 12.02 -0.98
CA ALA A 123 9.94 12.61 -1.36
C ALA A 123 11.02 11.55 -1.63
N GLY A 124 11.03 10.51 -0.79
CA GLY A 124 11.91 9.36 -1.00
C GLY A 124 11.54 8.57 -2.27
N GLU A 125 10.27 8.36 -2.51
CA GLU A 125 9.80 7.65 -3.70
C GLU A 125 10.17 8.40 -4.99
N ASP A 126 9.98 9.71 -5.04
CA ASP A 126 10.37 10.53 -6.20
C ASP A 126 11.88 10.50 -6.43
N THR A 127 12.67 10.56 -5.36
CA THR A 127 14.12 10.39 -5.42
C THR A 127 14.52 9.03 -6.00
N LEU A 128 13.87 7.95 -5.55
CA LEU A 128 14.16 6.62 -6.05
C LEU A 128 13.72 6.43 -7.51
N ARG A 129 12.62 7.05 -7.94
CA ARG A 129 12.24 7.11 -9.36
C ARG A 129 13.33 7.77 -10.21
N GLU A 130 13.89 8.87 -9.72
CA GLU A 130 15.00 9.56 -10.40
C GLU A 130 16.25 8.69 -10.46
N LEU A 131 16.70 8.15 -9.34
CA LEU A 131 17.88 7.28 -9.24
C LEU A 131 17.76 6.04 -10.13
N MET A 132 16.56 5.51 -10.30
CA MET A 132 16.31 4.32 -11.14
C MET A 132 15.91 4.64 -12.57
N ARG A 133 15.99 5.91 -12.99
CA ARG A 133 15.72 6.29 -14.39
C ARG A 133 16.67 5.54 -15.33
N GLY A 134 16.11 4.80 -16.29
CA GLY A 134 16.86 3.93 -17.20
C GLY A 134 17.30 2.57 -16.60
N ALA A 135 16.98 2.30 -15.33
CA ALA A 135 17.24 1.01 -14.67
C ALA A 135 15.96 0.36 -14.13
N GLY A 136 14.89 0.38 -14.92
CA GLY A 136 13.62 -0.25 -14.60
C GLY A 136 12.67 0.59 -13.73
N GLY A 137 13.06 1.80 -13.29
CA GLY A 137 12.22 2.68 -12.46
C GLY A 137 11.98 2.18 -11.04
N PHE A 138 11.18 2.93 -10.29
CA PHE A 138 10.75 2.57 -8.94
C PHE A 138 9.29 2.94 -8.74
N GLU A 139 8.52 2.01 -8.18
CA GLU A 139 7.17 2.21 -7.67
C GLU A 139 7.00 1.35 -6.42
N HIS A 140 6.44 1.92 -5.35
CA HIS A 140 6.38 1.24 -4.06
C HIS A 140 5.58 -0.07 -4.08
N ASN A 141 4.49 -0.12 -4.85
CA ASN A 141 3.66 -1.34 -4.99
C ASN A 141 4.41 -2.47 -5.72
N GLU A 142 5.17 -2.15 -6.76
CA GLU A 142 6.03 -3.11 -7.45
C GLU A 142 7.15 -3.59 -6.54
N HIS A 143 7.72 -2.66 -5.76
CA HIS A 143 8.73 -3.02 -4.77
C HIS A 143 8.14 -3.80 -3.59
N SER A 144 6.88 -3.55 -3.18
CA SER A 144 6.16 -4.38 -2.21
C SER A 144 6.03 -5.83 -2.69
N LEU A 145 5.70 -6.03 -3.97
CA LEU A 145 5.71 -7.37 -4.55
C LEU A 145 7.12 -7.99 -4.54
N ARG A 146 8.15 -7.21 -4.87
CA ARG A 146 9.55 -7.65 -4.80
C ARG A 146 9.97 -8.04 -3.38
N VAL A 147 9.53 -7.27 -2.38
CA VAL A 147 9.78 -7.60 -0.97
C VAL A 147 9.21 -8.98 -0.63
N VAL A 148 7.94 -9.22 -0.92
CA VAL A 148 7.29 -10.48 -0.54
C VAL A 148 7.77 -11.67 -1.34
N ASP A 149 8.16 -11.48 -2.61
CA ASP A 149 8.54 -12.55 -3.53
C ASP A 149 10.03 -12.91 -3.46
N GLU A 150 10.92 -11.91 -3.36
CA GLU A 150 12.36 -12.08 -3.55
C GLU A 150 13.17 -11.76 -2.30
N LEU A 151 12.83 -10.67 -1.59
CA LEU A 151 13.66 -10.23 -0.47
C LEU A 151 13.35 -10.98 0.82
N GLU A 152 12.11 -11.36 1.03
CA GLU A 152 11.67 -12.13 2.21
C GLU A 152 11.13 -13.54 1.86
N GLY A 153 10.82 -13.82 0.60
CA GLY A 153 10.39 -15.15 0.16
C GLY A 153 9.16 -15.67 0.89
N LEU A 154 8.13 -14.81 1.04
CA LEU A 154 6.96 -15.12 1.89
C LEU A 154 6.05 -16.21 1.30
N ASP A 155 6.19 -16.56 0.02
CA ASP A 155 5.31 -17.50 -0.69
C ASP A 155 3.82 -17.20 -0.45
N LEU A 156 3.40 -15.98 -0.78
CA LEU A 156 2.00 -15.57 -0.68
C LEU A 156 1.18 -16.12 -1.85
N THR A 157 -0.12 -16.24 -1.64
CA THR A 157 -1.05 -16.63 -2.71
C THR A 157 -1.04 -15.62 -3.85
N ARG A 158 -1.43 -16.08 -5.04
CA ARG A 158 -1.56 -15.24 -6.23
C ARG A 158 -2.52 -14.07 -6.00
N GLU A 159 -3.60 -14.31 -5.29
CA GLU A 159 -4.62 -13.34 -4.96
C GLU A 159 -4.07 -12.20 -4.07
N THR A 160 -3.34 -12.54 -3.01
CA THR A 160 -2.68 -11.58 -2.12
C THR A 160 -1.61 -10.78 -2.88
N ARG A 161 -0.77 -11.44 -3.67
CA ARG A 161 0.29 -10.81 -4.49
C ARG A 161 -0.30 -9.85 -5.52
N GLN A 162 -1.39 -10.24 -6.19
CA GLN A 162 -2.11 -9.37 -7.13
C GLN A 162 -2.68 -8.14 -6.42
N GLY A 163 -3.28 -8.33 -5.23
CA GLY A 163 -3.81 -7.23 -4.44
C GLY A 163 -2.71 -6.24 -4.04
N ILE A 164 -1.58 -6.72 -3.56
CA ILE A 164 -0.40 -5.88 -3.21
C ILE A 164 0.10 -5.10 -4.43
N LEU A 165 0.24 -5.74 -5.58
CA LEU A 165 0.74 -5.08 -6.79
C LEU A 165 -0.24 -4.03 -7.34
N CYS A 166 -1.53 -4.30 -7.25
CA CYS A 166 -2.57 -3.53 -7.94
C CYS A 166 -3.43 -2.67 -6.99
N HIS A 167 -2.98 -2.39 -5.76
CA HIS A 167 -3.73 -1.58 -4.81
C HIS A 167 -3.78 -0.09 -5.18
N THR A 168 -2.86 0.37 -6.00
CA THR A 168 -2.82 1.75 -6.47
C THR A 168 -2.99 1.81 -7.98
N ALA A 169 -3.79 2.77 -8.44
CA ALA A 169 -3.97 3.06 -9.86
C ALA A 169 -3.06 4.23 -10.25
N TYR A 170 -2.19 4.02 -11.24
CA TYR A 170 -1.42 5.11 -11.82
C TYR A 170 -2.16 5.74 -12.99
N ASP A 171 -1.99 7.05 -13.18
CA ASP A 171 -2.36 7.66 -14.44
C ASP A 171 -1.43 7.11 -15.53
N ALA A 172 -2.00 6.68 -16.67
CA ALA A 172 -1.24 6.19 -17.81
C ALA A 172 -0.23 7.23 -18.36
N ALA A 173 -0.41 8.51 -18.01
CA ALA A 173 0.50 9.59 -18.37
C ALA A 173 1.80 9.57 -17.55
N ASP A 174 1.74 9.08 -16.31
CA ASP A 174 2.87 9.07 -15.36
C ASP A 174 3.71 7.79 -15.46
N TYR A 175 3.21 6.78 -16.18
CA TYR A 175 3.95 5.53 -16.35
C TYR A 175 5.09 5.66 -17.37
N PRO A 176 6.32 5.25 -17.04
CA PRO A 176 7.46 5.38 -17.95
C PRO A 176 7.23 4.65 -19.27
N LYS A 177 7.14 5.39 -20.38
CA LYS A 177 6.94 4.83 -21.71
C LYS A 177 8.11 3.90 -22.09
N GLY A 178 7.77 2.71 -22.58
CA GLY A 178 8.78 1.73 -23.04
C GLY A 178 9.41 0.89 -21.94
N ARG A 179 8.89 0.92 -20.72
CA ARG A 179 9.33 0.04 -19.64
C ARG A 179 8.86 -1.40 -19.88
N GLU A 180 9.80 -2.34 -19.88
CA GLU A 180 9.47 -3.77 -19.85
C GLU A 180 9.03 -4.16 -18.43
N LEU A 181 7.87 -4.81 -18.34
CA LEU A 181 7.37 -5.31 -17.06
C LEU A 181 7.97 -6.69 -16.77
N PRO A 182 8.34 -6.96 -15.49
CA PRO A 182 8.72 -8.31 -15.09
C PRO A 182 7.63 -9.34 -15.42
N ALA A 183 8.03 -10.54 -15.83
CA ALA A 183 7.09 -11.61 -16.17
C ALA A 183 6.08 -11.90 -15.04
N ALA A 184 6.54 -11.84 -13.79
CA ALA A 184 5.68 -12.02 -12.61
C ALA A 184 4.52 -11.01 -12.56
N PHE A 185 4.72 -9.79 -13.05
CA PHE A 185 3.66 -8.79 -13.07
C PHE A 185 2.60 -9.12 -14.14
N LEU A 186 3.06 -9.57 -15.31
CA LEU A 186 2.16 -10.00 -16.39
C LEU A 186 1.31 -11.20 -15.99
N GLU A 187 1.89 -12.16 -15.26
CA GLU A 187 1.17 -13.31 -14.70
C GLU A 187 0.07 -12.90 -13.71
N LEU A 188 0.28 -11.83 -12.98
CA LEU A 188 -0.72 -11.26 -12.07
C LEU A 188 -1.77 -10.41 -12.78
N GLY A 189 -1.68 -10.26 -14.11
CA GLY A 189 -2.63 -9.53 -14.92
C GLY A 189 -2.35 -8.03 -15.04
N TYR A 190 -1.13 -7.63 -14.75
CA TYR A 190 -0.62 -6.30 -14.97
C TYR A 190 -0.41 -6.09 -16.47
N SER A 191 -0.92 -5.01 -17.05
CA SER A 191 -0.88 -4.82 -18.51
C SER A 191 0.09 -3.72 -18.92
N ALA A 192 1.01 -4.05 -19.84
CA ALA A 192 1.95 -3.10 -20.45
C ALA A 192 1.35 -2.27 -21.59
N LYS A 193 0.12 -2.52 -22.03
CA LYS A 193 -0.49 -1.85 -23.19
C LYS A 193 -1.29 -0.62 -22.80
N GLY A 194 -0.64 0.49 -22.48
CA GLY A 194 -1.26 1.82 -22.44
C GLY A 194 -2.30 2.07 -21.34
N ARG A 195 -2.60 1.09 -20.53
CA ARG A 195 -3.31 1.17 -19.26
C ARG A 195 -2.59 0.26 -18.30
N PRO A 196 -1.70 0.76 -17.47
CA PRO A 196 -0.90 -0.06 -16.56
C PRO A 196 -1.78 -0.83 -15.57
N PHE A 197 -2.99 -0.38 -15.32
CA PHE A 197 -3.85 -0.95 -14.30
C PHE A 197 -5.30 -1.04 -14.76
N THR A 198 -5.75 -2.24 -15.05
CA THR A 198 -7.14 -2.58 -14.78
C THR A 198 -7.29 -2.63 -13.26
N LYS A 199 -8.40 -2.13 -12.71
CA LYS A 199 -8.73 -2.32 -11.28
C LYS A 199 -8.46 -3.78 -10.88
N PRO A 200 -8.03 -4.03 -9.63
CA PRO A 200 -7.74 -5.38 -9.16
C PRO A 200 -8.90 -6.32 -9.49
N ARG A 201 -8.58 -7.56 -9.85
CA ARG A 201 -9.64 -8.52 -10.19
C ARG A 201 -10.52 -8.88 -9.00
N SER A 202 -9.92 -9.08 -7.80
CA SER A 202 -10.69 -9.36 -6.59
C SER A 202 -11.34 -8.10 -6.05
N LEU A 203 -12.56 -8.23 -5.51
CA LEU A 203 -13.22 -7.12 -4.81
C LEU A 203 -12.51 -6.75 -3.53
N GLU A 204 -11.85 -7.71 -2.87
CA GLU A 204 -11.03 -7.48 -1.67
C GLU A 204 -9.91 -6.49 -1.96
N ALA A 205 -9.22 -6.64 -3.08
CA ALA A 205 -8.17 -5.71 -3.49
C ALA A 205 -8.74 -4.33 -3.88
N GLN A 206 -9.91 -4.26 -4.54
CA GLN A 206 -10.59 -3.00 -4.83
C GLN A 206 -11.03 -2.27 -3.55
N VAL A 207 -11.45 -3.03 -2.53
CA VAL A 207 -11.78 -2.48 -1.21
C VAL A 207 -10.54 -1.90 -0.53
N VAL A 208 -9.38 -2.55 -0.66
CA VAL A 208 -8.13 -2.02 -0.09
C VAL A 208 -7.72 -0.72 -0.76
N ASP A 209 -7.81 -0.60 -2.10
CA ASP A 209 -7.56 0.64 -2.84
C ASP A 209 -8.44 1.80 -2.32
N LEU A 210 -9.75 1.58 -2.20
CA LEU A 210 -10.67 2.57 -1.63
C LEU A 210 -10.36 2.89 -0.15
N ALA A 211 -9.96 1.90 0.63
CA ALA A 211 -9.67 2.07 2.05
C ALA A 211 -8.37 2.83 2.29
N ASP A 212 -7.35 2.62 1.46
CA ASP A 212 -6.10 3.37 1.49
C ASP A 212 -6.37 4.86 1.26
N GLU A 213 -7.15 5.18 0.24
CA GLU A 213 -7.55 6.54 -0.06
C GLU A 213 -8.36 7.19 1.07
N ILE A 214 -9.31 6.46 1.68
CA ILE A 214 -10.11 6.93 2.82
C ILE A 214 -9.21 7.21 4.04
N ALA A 215 -8.29 6.30 4.36
CA ALA A 215 -7.38 6.46 5.48
C ALA A 215 -6.44 7.65 5.25
N TYR A 216 -5.89 7.78 4.04
CA TYR A 216 -5.04 8.89 3.61
C TYR A 216 -5.74 10.24 3.84
N LEU A 217 -6.97 10.42 3.33
CA LEU A 217 -7.74 11.65 3.50
C LEU A 217 -7.91 12.03 4.98
N ALA A 218 -8.16 11.03 5.82
CA ALA A 218 -8.46 11.25 7.23
C ALA A 218 -7.23 11.62 8.06
N HIS A 219 -6.09 10.94 7.84
CA HIS A 219 -4.89 11.25 8.63
C HIS A 219 -4.13 12.47 8.10
N ASP A 220 -4.14 12.75 6.80
CA ASP A 220 -3.53 13.95 6.23
C ASP A 220 -4.15 15.21 6.81
N THR A 221 -5.48 15.22 6.93
CA THR A 221 -6.18 16.33 7.58
C THR A 221 -5.72 16.54 9.03
N ASP A 222 -5.55 15.45 9.79
CA ASP A 222 -5.09 15.52 11.18
C ASP A 222 -3.63 15.98 11.27
N ASP A 223 -2.76 15.47 10.42
CA ASP A 223 -1.34 15.82 10.41
C ASP A 223 -1.13 17.28 9.97
N MET A 224 -1.88 17.77 8.98
CA MET A 224 -1.90 19.18 8.60
C MET A 224 -2.26 20.10 9.77
N ARG A 225 -3.31 19.75 10.55
CA ARG A 225 -3.72 20.51 11.74
C ARG A 225 -2.65 20.49 12.82
N ARG A 226 -2.08 19.32 13.12
CA ARG A 226 -1.04 19.15 14.16
C ARG A 226 0.25 19.87 13.81
N ALA A 227 0.59 19.94 12.54
CA ALA A 227 1.75 20.68 12.04
C ALA A 227 1.60 22.19 12.19
N GLY A 228 0.38 22.71 12.45
CA GLY A 228 0.11 24.14 12.49
C GLY A 228 0.27 24.84 11.14
N LEU A 229 0.37 24.07 10.06
CA LEU A 229 0.54 24.59 8.70
C LEU A 229 -0.80 25.01 8.08
N PHE A 230 -1.90 24.61 8.70
CA PHE A 230 -3.24 24.83 8.22
C PHE A 230 -4.19 25.24 9.35
N ASP A 231 -4.63 26.49 9.33
CA ASP A 231 -5.68 26.99 10.21
C ASP A 231 -7.03 26.94 9.49
N VAL A 232 -7.84 25.94 9.84
CA VAL A 232 -9.20 25.74 9.31
C VAL A 232 -10.09 26.98 9.53
N GLY A 233 -9.78 27.80 10.55
CA GLY A 233 -10.54 29.02 10.86
C GLY A 233 -10.24 30.20 9.93
N ARG A 234 -9.07 30.22 9.30
CA ARG A 234 -8.55 31.35 8.51
C ARG A 234 -8.31 31.04 7.04
N ALA A 235 -8.12 29.79 6.68
CA ALA A 235 -7.86 29.41 5.30
C ALA A 235 -9.16 29.46 4.46
N PRO A 236 -9.11 29.94 3.21
CA PRO A 236 -10.20 29.76 2.27
C PRO A 236 -10.31 28.28 1.93
N ILE A 237 -11.41 27.66 2.38
CA ILE A 237 -11.71 26.24 2.15
C ILE A 237 -12.82 26.16 1.11
N PRO A 238 -12.70 25.29 0.08
CA PRO A 238 -13.81 25.01 -0.82
C PRO A 238 -15.05 24.54 -0.04
N ALA A 239 -16.23 25.03 -0.42
CA ALA A 239 -17.46 24.79 0.34
C ALA A 239 -17.75 23.28 0.55
N ARG A 240 -17.43 22.43 -0.43
CA ARG A 240 -17.61 20.98 -0.33
C ARG A 240 -16.69 20.35 0.72
N LEU A 241 -15.48 20.90 0.89
CA LEU A 241 -14.49 20.43 1.86
C LEU A 241 -14.69 21.01 3.25
N ASP A 242 -15.43 22.11 3.39
CA ASP A 242 -15.52 22.85 4.66
C ASP A 242 -16.04 21.98 5.80
N LEU A 243 -17.16 21.31 5.60
CA LEU A 243 -17.72 20.39 6.58
C LEU A 243 -16.75 19.22 6.87
N PHE A 244 -16.16 18.64 5.82
CA PHE A 244 -15.23 17.54 5.92
C PHE A 244 -13.99 17.92 6.75
N LEU A 245 -13.36 19.04 6.45
CA LEU A 245 -12.17 19.52 7.14
C LEU A 245 -12.43 20.01 8.57
N ARG A 246 -13.67 20.43 8.88
CA ARG A 246 -14.05 20.85 10.24
C ARG A 246 -14.54 19.70 11.12
N SER A 247 -14.99 18.61 10.52
CA SER A 247 -15.49 17.44 11.25
C SER A 247 -14.37 16.66 11.94
N PRO A 248 -14.67 16.04 13.09
CA PRO A 248 -13.73 15.11 13.71
C PRO A 248 -13.39 13.92 12.77
N LYS A 249 -12.14 13.47 12.76
CA LYS A 249 -11.65 12.33 11.93
C LYS A 249 -12.61 11.15 11.94
N ARG A 250 -13.12 10.80 13.12
CA ARG A 250 -14.06 9.68 13.32
C ARG A 250 -15.35 9.81 12.51
N GLU A 251 -15.92 11.02 12.44
CA GLU A 251 -17.18 11.28 11.72
C GLU A 251 -16.95 11.25 10.21
N THR A 252 -15.85 11.80 9.78
CA THR A 252 -15.39 11.78 8.38
C THR A 252 -15.22 10.36 7.88
N LEU A 253 -14.42 9.54 8.59
CA LEU A 253 -14.22 8.12 8.28
C LEU A 253 -15.56 7.36 8.22
N GLY A 254 -16.41 7.54 9.23
CA GLY A 254 -17.71 6.87 9.29
C GLY A 254 -18.61 7.22 8.10
N THR A 255 -18.57 8.45 7.62
CA THR A 255 -19.35 8.90 6.46
C THR A 255 -18.82 8.30 5.14
N LEU A 256 -17.50 8.32 4.94
CA LEU A 256 -16.87 7.73 3.75
C LEU A 256 -17.10 6.22 3.68
N ILE A 257 -16.86 5.50 4.79
CA ILE A 257 -17.05 4.04 4.86
C ILE A 257 -18.50 3.66 4.55
N ARG A 258 -19.49 4.32 5.17
CA ARG A 258 -20.91 4.04 4.89
C ARG A 258 -21.27 4.32 3.44
N GLY A 259 -20.83 5.46 2.89
CA GLY A 259 -21.10 5.81 1.50
C GLY A 259 -20.56 4.77 0.51
N VAL A 260 -19.34 4.29 0.73
CA VAL A 260 -18.75 3.22 -0.09
C VAL A 260 -19.53 1.91 0.07
N ILE A 261 -19.87 1.49 1.28
CA ILE A 261 -20.61 0.23 1.53
C ILE A 261 -21.97 0.25 0.82
N GLU A 262 -22.74 1.33 0.98
CA GLU A 262 -24.10 1.45 0.41
C GLU A 262 -24.05 1.48 -1.12
N HIS A 263 -23.11 2.24 -1.68
CA HIS A 263 -22.93 2.34 -3.13
C HIS A 263 -22.46 1.03 -3.74
N ALA A 264 -21.39 0.43 -3.19
CA ALA A 264 -20.84 -0.85 -3.64
C ALA A 264 -21.89 -1.97 -3.56
N ALA A 265 -22.69 -2.02 -2.49
CA ALA A 265 -23.78 -2.99 -2.38
C ALA A 265 -24.84 -2.82 -3.50
N GLY A 266 -25.10 -1.58 -3.93
CA GLY A 266 -25.92 -1.27 -5.11
C GLY A 266 -25.31 -1.77 -6.41
N GLN A 267 -24.02 -1.47 -6.62
CA GLN A 267 -23.27 -1.91 -7.80
C GLN A 267 -23.20 -3.44 -7.90
N LEU A 268 -22.97 -4.14 -6.80
CA LEU A 268 -22.93 -5.61 -6.77
C LEU A 268 -24.29 -6.25 -7.08
N ARG A 269 -25.40 -5.68 -6.58
CA ARG A 269 -26.74 -6.13 -6.93
C ARG A 269 -27.04 -5.92 -8.43
N ALA A 270 -26.68 -4.77 -8.97
CA ALA A 270 -26.83 -4.48 -10.39
C ALA A 270 -26.00 -5.43 -11.27
N ALA A 271 -24.75 -5.68 -10.87
CA ALA A 271 -23.86 -6.62 -11.54
C ALA A 271 -24.43 -8.04 -11.55
N ALA A 272 -24.98 -8.51 -10.42
CA ALA A 272 -25.63 -9.82 -10.33
C ALA A 272 -26.85 -9.92 -11.25
N ALA A 273 -27.68 -8.88 -11.30
CA ALA A 273 -28.86 -8.84 -12.19
C ALA A 273 -28.46 -8.81 -13.68
N ALA A 274 -27.31 -8.24 -14.01
CA ALA A 274 -26.77 -8.14 -15.37
C ALA A 274 -25.87 -9.33 -15.77
N GLY A 275 -25.63 -10.30 -14.89
CA GLY A 275 -24.75 -11.44 -15.14
C GLY A 275 -23.27 -11.05 -15.33
N ILE A 276 -22.80 -10.02 -14.65
CA ILE A 276 -21.39 -9.55 -14.74
C ILE A 276 -20.54 -10.36 -13.76
N ASP A 277 -19.57 -11.11 -14.27
CA ASP A 277 -18.70 -11.98 -13.47
C ASP A 277 -17.63 -11.21 -12.66
N HIS A 278 -17.18 -10.08 -13.16
CA HIS A 278 -16.12 -9.27 -12.55
C HIS A 278 -16.59 -7.83 -12.34
N PRO A 279 -17.40 -7.58 -11.30
CA PRO A 279 -17.89 -6.24 -11.01
C PRO A 279 -16.77 -5.32 -10.54
N VAL A 280 -16.97 -4.03 -10.79
CA VAL A 280 -16.12 -2.96 -10.28
C VAL A 280 -16.90 -2.17 -9.25
N ILE A 281 -16.26 -1.88 -8.11
CA ILE A 281 -16.78 -1.01 -7.07
C ILE A 281 -16.03 0.31 -7.06
N ASP A 282 -16.73 1.39 -6.68
CA ASP A 282 -16.20 2.73 -6.70
C ASP A 282 -16.90 3.60 -5.65
N TYR A 283 -16.43 4.85 -5.52
CA TYR A 283 -17.15 5.86 -4.74
C TYR A 283 -18.47 6.25 -5.39
N PRO A 284 -19.50 6.59 -4.59
CA PRO A 284 -20.61 7.38 -5.12
C PRO A 284 -20.09 8.71 -5.65
N GLU A 285 -20.71 9.25 -6.70
CA GLU A 285 -20.24 10.45 -7.44
C GLU A 285 -19.88 11.63 -6.53
N ASN A 286 -20.75 11.91 -5.55
CA ASN A 286 -20.54 13.02 -4.60
C ASN A 286 -19.30 12.82 -3.71
N LEU A 287 -18.99 11.59 -3.29
CA LEU A 287 -17.80 11.27 -2.50
C LEU A 287 -16.55 11.23 -3.39
N GLY A 288 -16.62 10.68 -4.59
CA GLY A 288 -15.52 10.70 -5.55
C GLY A 288 -15.09 12.13 -5.90
N ALA A 289 -16.06 13.03 -6.09
CA ALA A 289 -15.79 14.44 -6.30
C ALA A 289 -15.14 15.11 -5.06
N LEU A 290 -15.58 14.76 -3.84
CA LEU A 290 -14.98 15.24 -2.59
C LEU A 290 -13.51 14.78 -2.47
N VAL A 291 -13.25 13.52 -2.73
CA VAL A 291 -11.91 12.92 -2.69
C VAL A 291 -10.98 13.63 -3.68
N THR A 292 -11.44 13.83 -4.92
CA THR A 292 -10.65 14.51 -5.96
C THR A 292 -10.34 15.95 -5.57
N GLU A 293 -11.32 16.69 -5.05
CA GLU A 293 -11.14 18.07 -4.61
C GLU A 293 -10.19 18.15 -3.40
N PHE A 294 -10.28 17.20 -2.45
CA PHE A 294 -9.37 17.14 -1.31
C PHE A 294 -7.93 16.89 -1.76
N LYS A 295 -7.69 15.96 -2.68
CA LYS A 295 -6.35 15.69 -3.23
C LYS A 295 -5.73 16.94 -3.85
N GLY A 296 -6.50 17.67 -4.65
CA GLY A 296 -6.08 18.97 -5.23
C GLY A 296 -5.73 19.99 -4.14
N PHE A 297 -6.61 20.16 -3.17
CA PHE A 297 -6.44 21.07 -2.05
C PHE A 297 -5.20 20.74 -1.21
N SER A 298 -5.01 19.46 -0.86
CA SER A 298 -3.85 19.00 -0.09
C SER A 298 -2.55 19.22 -0.85
N ARG A 299 -2.53 18.96 -2.16
CA ARG A 299 -1.37 19.21 -3.01
C ARG A 299 -0.96 20.68 -2.96
N GLU A 300 -1.89 21.59 -3.17
CA GLU A 300 -1.60 23.03 -3.23
C GLU A 300 -1.25 23.64 -1.87
N ARG A 301 -1.97 23.26 -0.84
CA ARG A 301 -1.91 23.96 0.45
C ARG A 301 -0.96 23.33 1.44
N PHE A 302 -0.72 22.03 1.31
CA PHE A 302 0.07 21.28 2.27
C PHE A 302 1.40 20.81 1.65
N TYR A 303 1.36 20.00 0.60
CA TYR A 303 2.60 19.45 0.03
C TYR A 303 3.52 20.52 -0.57
N HIS A 304 2.97 21.60 -1.13
CA HIS A 304 3.75 22.73 -1.62
C HIS A 304 4.08 23.79 -0.55
N HIS A 305 3.73 23.55 0.72
CA HIS A 305 4.11 24.47 1.78
C HIS A 305 5.63 24.57 1.91
N PRO A 306 6.23 25.78 2.03
CA PRO A 306 7.70 25.97 2.04
C PRO A 306 8.45 25.11 3.06
N GLN A 307 7.86 24.87 4.24
CA GLN A 307 8.45 24.02 5.28
C GLN A 307 8.48 22.55 4.84
N ILE A 308 7.40 22.05 4.22
CA ILE A 308 7.34 20.69 3.70
C ILE A 308 8.33 20.53 2.55
N ALA A 309 8.33 21.46 1.59
CA ALA A 309 9.26 21.45 0.47
C ALA A 309 10.74 21.46 0.93
N ALA A 310 11.06 22.18 2.02
CA ALA A 310 12.42 22.16 2.58
C ALA A 310 12.77 20.79 3.20
N GLN A 311 11.82 20.14 3.86
CA GLN A 311 12.00 18.78 4.40
C GLN A 311 12.16 17.75 3.27
N CYS A 312 11.37 17.84 2.21
CA CYS A 312 11.49 16.98 1.03
C CYS A 312 12.86 17.11 0.38
N ARG A 313 13.34 18.33 0.11
CA ARG A 313 14.70 18.54 -0.41
C ARG A 313 15.79 17.93 0.46
N ARG A 314 15.66 18.05 1.79
CA ARG A 314 16.60 17.42 2.71
C ARG A 314 16.57 15.88 2.61
N ALA A 315 15.39 15.29 2.47
CA ALA A 315 15.24 13.85 2.26
C ALA A 315 15.90 13.40 0.94
N GLU A 316 15.69 14.15 -0.14
CA GLU A 316 16.34 13.96 -1.43
C GLU A 316 17.87 13.99 -1.31
N ASP A 317 18.43 15.02 -0.66
CA ASP A 317 19.89 15.15 -0.43
C ASP A 317 20.45 13.96 0.36
N ILE A 318 19.72 13.49 1.39
CA ILE A 318 20.10 12.32 2.18
C ILE A 318 20.19 11.07 1.30
N LEU A 319 19.16 10.77 0.55
CA LEU A 319 19.08 9.55 -0.25
C LEU A 319 20.09 9.57 -1.42
N HIS A 320 20.24 10.69 -2.11
CA HIS A 320 21.26 10.87 -3.15
C HIS A 320 22.69 10.69 -2.60
N SER A 321 23.00 11.25 -1.43
CA SER A 321 24.32 11.13 -0.82
C SER A 321 24.63 9.68 -0.45
N ILE A 322 23.67 8.98 0.16
CA ILE A 322 23.83 7.57 0.53
C ILE A 322 24.02 6.72 -0.75
N TYR A 323 23.18 6.92 -1.75
CA TYR A 323 23.25 6.15 -2.98
C TYR A 323 24.59 6.32 -3.70
N ARG A 324 25.08 7.57 -3.89
CA ARG A 324 26.38 7.85 -4.50
C ARG A 324 27.54 7.25 -3.73
N HIS A 325 27.48 7.31 -2.40
CA HIS A 325 28.48 6.66 -1.56
C HIS A 325 28.50 5.15 -1.76
N TRP A 326 27.33 4.51 -1.83
CA TRP A 326 27.21 3.07 -2.02
C TRP A 326 27.56 2.61 -3.44
N GLU A 327 27.43 3.44 -4.46
CA GLU A 327 27.97 3.14 -5.81
C GLU A 327 29.49 2.95 -5.76
N ALA A 328 30.21 3.77 -4.98
CA ALA A 328 31.64 3.67 -4.82
C ALA A 328 32.07 2.63 -3.76
N TYR A 329 31.29 2.51 -2.68
CA TYR A 329 31.58 1.67 -1.52
C TYR A 329 30.33 0.88 -1.10
N PRO A 330 29.95 -0.17 -1.85
CA PRO A 330 28.74 -0.90 -1.58
C PRO A 330 28.78 -1.61 -0.20
N PRO A 331 27.65 -1.60 0.54
CA PRO A 331 27.52 -2.31 1.82
C PRO A 331 27.88 -3.79 1.71
N VAL A 332 28.28 -4.41 2.83
CA VAL A 332 28.66 -5.81 2.88
C VAL A 332 27.52 -6.69 2.38
N GLU A 333 26.31 -6.44 2.86
CA GLU A 333 25.09 -7.17 2.51
C GLU A 333 24.78 -7.12 1.00
N VAL A 334 25.07 -5.99 0.37
CA VAL A 334 24.90 -5.79 -1.07
C VAL A 334 25.99 -6.56 -1.84
N ARG A 335 27.24 -6.54 -1.35
CA ARG A 335 28.35 -7.28 -1.96
C ARG A 335 28.13 -8.78 -1.91
N GLU A 336 27.63 -9.30 -0.79
CA GLU A 336 27.34 -10.72 -0.60
C GLU A 336 26.24 -11.23 -1.53
N ARG A 337 25.35 -10.34 -2.00
CA ARG A 337 24.31 -10.65 -2.99
C ARG A 337 24.83 -10.61 -4.44
N GLY A 338 26.14 -10.60 -4.66
CA GLY A 338 26.77 -10.73 -5.96
C GLY A 338 26.98 -9.41 -6.72
N TYR A 339 27.04 -8.27 -6.04
CA TYR A 339 27.18 -6.94 -6.64
C TYR A 339 28.34 -6.85 -7.65
N ALA A 340 29.53 -7.38 -7.31
CA ALA A 340 30.74 -7.23 -8.14
C ALA A 340 30.65 -7.97 -9.49
N GLY A 341 29.92 -9.07 -9.56
CA GLY A 341 29.75 -9.89 -10.78
C GLY A 341 28.51 -9.54 -11.61
N SER A 342 27.71 -8.58 -11.14
CA SER A 342 26.45 -8.21 -11.78
C SER A 342 26.63 -7.13 -12.84
N ASP A 343 25.68 -7.04 -13.79
CA ASP A 343 25.55 -5.92 -14.69
C ASP A 343 25.11 -4.64 -13.96
N GLU A 344 25.13 -3.50 -14.65
CA GLU A 344 24.78 -2.21 -14.06
C GLU A 344 23.34 -2.17 -13.55
N HIS A 345 22.39 -2.72 -14.30
CA HIS A 345 20.98 -2.74 -13.91
C HIS A 345 20.79 -3.51 -12.59
N THR A 346 21.37 -4.69 -12.48
CA THR A 346 21.33 -5.54 -11.28
C THR A 346 22.01 -4.85 -10.09
N ARG A 347 23.18 -4.23 -10.31
CA ARG A 347 23.87 -3.47 -9.24
C ARG A 347 23.02 -2.34 -8.69
N ARG A 348 22.43 -1.53 -9.57
CA ARG A 348 21.52 -0.44 -9.16
C ARG A 348 20.31 -0.96 -8.39
N ARG A 349 19.76 -2.09 -8.84
CA ARG A 349 18.63 -2.75 -8.15
C ARG A 349 19.01 -3.25 -6.75
N LEU A 350 20.20 -3.85 -6.57
CA LEU A 350 20.69 -4.30 -5.27
C LEU A 350 20.91 -3.13 -4.30
N LEU A 351 21.45 -2.01 -4.77
CA LEU A 351 21.59 -0.80 -3.97
C LEU A 351 20.22 -0.23 -3.58
N LEU A 352 19.27 -0.21 -4.53
CA LEU A 352 17.91 0.25 -4.28
C LEU A 352 17.21 -0.60 -3.20
N ASP A 353 17.28 -1.93 -3.31
CA ASP A 353 16.70 -2.85 -2.32
C ASP A 353 17.21 -2.53 -0.90
N HIS A 354 18.50 -2.24 -0.78
CA HIS A 354 19.12 -1.93 0.50
C HIS A 354 18.72 -0.53 1.00
N LEU A 355 18.60 0.44 0.10
CA LEU A 355 18.16 1.80 0.43
C LEU A 355 16.70 1.84 0.87
N VAL A 356 15.83 1.09 0.20
CA VAL A 356 14.42 0.94 0.58
C VAL A 356 14.28 0.27 1.94
N ALA A 357 15.18 -0.65 2.30
CA ALA A 357 15.17 -1.31 3.61
C ALA A 357 15.59 -0.42 4.78
N LEU A 358 16.09 0.81 4.54
CA LEU A 358 16.35 1.76 5.61
C LEU A 358 15.05 2.36 6.15
N THR A 359 15.11 2.74 7.42
CA THR A 359 14.13 3.64 8.05
C THR A 359 14.59 5.10 7.94
N ASP A 360 13.70 6.05 8.16
CA ASP A 360 14.06 7.48 8.14
C ASP A 360 15.18 7.83 9.12
N PRO A 361 15.15 7.36 10.41
CA PRO A 361 16.25 7.59 11.34
C PRO A 361 17.57 6.96 10.92
N GLU A 362 17.56 5.75 10.35
CA GLU A 362 18.76 5.07 9.86
C GLU A 362 19.39 5.82 8.69
N ALA A 363 18.58 6.24 7.70
CA ALA A 363 19.05 7.04 6.58
C ALA A 363 19.64 8.39 7.04
N ALA A 364 18.95 9.09 7.96
CA ALA A 364 19.44 10.35 8.51
C ALA A 364 20.72 10.16 9.36
N HIS A 365 20.88 9.05 10.07
CA HIS A 365 22.08 8.73 10.82
C HIS A 365 23.26 8.46 9.87
N LEU A 366 23.07 7.61 8.87
CA LEU A 366 24.09 7.28 7.88
C LEU A 366 24.58 8.54 7.13
N TYR A 367 23.66 9.39 6.70
CA TYR A 367 24.01 10.67 6.05
C TYR A 367 24.92 11.54 6.94
N ARG A 368 24.64 11.63 8.25
CA ARG A 368 25.50 12.38 9.17
C ARG A 368 26.90 11.77 9.26
N GLN A 369 27.02 10.45 9.29
CA GLN A 369 28.31 9.76 9.29
C GLN A 369 29.12 10.06 8.03
N LEU A 370 28.47 10.07 6.85
CA LEU A 370 29.12 10.36 5.57
C LEU A 370 29.61 11.82 5.44
N ASN A 371 28.99 12.75 6.15
CA ASN A 371 29.34 14.18 6.08
C ASN A 371 30.19 14.68 7.28
N LEU A 372 30.70 13.77 8.12
CA LEU A 372 31.64 14.12 9.20
C LEU A 372 33.10 14.09 8.74
N PHE A 373 33.35 13.70 7.52
CA PHE A 373 34.67 13.67 6.87
C PHE A 373 34.61 14.43 5.55
#